data_c6f306d3027993b81696c6784133c977
#
_entry.id   c6f306d3027993b81696c6784133c977
#
_cell.length_a   1.000
_cell.length_b   1.000
_cell.length_c   1.000
_cell.angle_alpha   90.00
_cell.angle_beta   90.00
_cell.angle_gamma   90.00
#
_symmetry.space_group_name_H-M   'P 1'
#
loop_
_entity.id
_entity.type
_entity.pdbx_description
1 polymer ?
#
loop_
_entity_poly.entity_id
_entity_poly.type
_entity_poly.pdbx_seq_one_letter_code
_entity_poly.pdbx_strand_id
1 'polypeptide(L)'
;MKRNRVLNLRRGASFLLVVIVLAAMTFTGCVTLPTAIHYNAADSRFALDKPSGPSLSVNATQILHENGLQAPKGVDDLDRLRSLVETDTTSELVYLYAETAYLQARRLEKSRPRQAQRLYADVVLYSWHYLFNPALSEAHDRATWNGQLSDVVLLYNGAGERFLHLALLDALKKSDETFPFQLNGTTTVQTDSDAVRVKYSVEPGGWRSDEYGDFYVAADCAVDSLHLNCRQSGFGVPLVVERRAGDYSPRTEEKYYPPSIFFPATAVLRPNPARPFGTLPALEPTASATFDEPDFTLDVFDPLTTTDFVQSGSAFPLETDLTTPLAYFLSTNGRLYRRAAWKGLVRPDELQQTERVAETQEERQLQGLYLLEPYDPNKIPIVMTHGLGSSPVTWMEMYNALRSIKGFQSGYQFMFFFYPTGQPFWASAAVFRRE
;
A
#
# COMPACT_ATOMS: atom_id res chain seq x y z
N MET A 1 -22.80 65.34 -22.18
CA MET A 1 -22.97 64.34 -21.10
C MET A 1 -23.03 62.87 -21.56
N LYS A 2 -23.22 62.52 -22.81
CA LYS A 2 -23.31 61.08 -23.28
C LYS A 2 -21.94 60.42 -23.51
N ARG A 3 -20.87 61.15 -23.73
CA ARG A 3 -19.53 60.58 -24.05
C ARG A 3 -18.78 59.94 -22.86
N ASN A 4 -19.01 60.42 -21.65
CA ASN A 4 -18.36 59.90 -20.47
C ASN A 4 -19.00 58.60 -19.91
N ARG A 5 -20.25 58.32 -20.21
CA ARG A 5 -20.89 57.06 -19.79
C ARG A 5 -20.41 55.81 -20.57
N VAL A 6 -20.07 56.00 -21.85
CA VAL A 6 -19.59 54.90 -22.71
C VAL A 6 -18.15 54.51 -22.36
N LEU A 7 -17.31 55.47 -21.92
CA LEU A 7 -15.94 55.19 -21.49
C LEU A 7 -15.90 54.44 -20.15
N ASN A 8 -16.81 54.72 -19.23
CA ASN A 8 -16.89 54.01 -17.96
C ASN A 8 -17.45 52.59 -18.09
N LEU A 9 -18.38 52.37 -19.03
CA LEU A 9 -18.87 51.00 -19.31
C LEU A 9 -17.80 50.12 -19.98
N ARG A 10 -16.97 50.68 -20.88
CA ARG A 10 -15.86 49.93 -21.49
C ARG A 10 -14.75 49.61 -20.49
N ARG A 11 -14.42 50.50 -19.55
CA ARG A 11 -13.46 50.23 -18.46
C ARG A 11 -13.97 49.18 -17.48
N GLY A 12 -15.26 49.22 -17.12
CA GLY A 12 -15.88 48.20 -16.28
C GLY A 12 -15.94 46.82 -16.95
N ALA A 13 -16.26 46.77 -18.25
CA ALA A 13 -16.28 45.53 -19.03
C ALA A 13 -14.87 44.93 -19.20
N SER A 14 -13.84 45.77 -19.42
CA SER A 14 -12.45 45.32 -19.51
C SER A 14 -11.92 44.81 -18.15
N PHE A 15 -12.29 45.47 -17.05
CA PHE A 15 -11.93 45.03 -15.73
C PHE A 15 -12.61 43.71 -15.35
N LEU A 16 -13.88 43.56 -15.69
CA LEU A 16 -14.64 42.32 -15.50
C LEU A 16 -14.06 41.17 -16.35
N LEU A 17 -13.65 41.44 -17.59
CA LEU A 17 -13.01 40.45 -18.46
C LEU A 17 -11.62 40.00 -17.89
N VAL A 18 -10.83 40.93 -17.37
CA VAL A 18 -9.56 40.64 -16.75
C VAL A 18 -9.76 39.78 -15.46
N VAL A 19 -10.78 40.10 -14.66
CA VAL A 19 -11.12 39.32 -13.47
C VAL A 19 -11.63 37.91 -13.86
N ILE A 20 -12.44 37.79 -14.92
CA ILE A 20 -12.90 36.50 -15.43
C ILE A 20 -11.73 35.69 -16.03
N VAL A 21 -10.81 36.31 -16.75
CA VAL A 21 -9.63 35.64 -17.31
C VAL A 21 -8.66 35.22 -16.18
N LEU A 22 -8.44 36.08 -15.17
CA LEU A 22 -7.67 35.72 -13.96
C LEU A 22 -8.36 34.57 -13.19
N ALA A 23 -9.66 34.62 -13.01
CA ALA A 23 -10.43 33.53 -12.41
C ALA A 23 -10.35 32.24 -13.25
N ALA A 24 -10.46 32.32 -14.58
CA ALA A 24 -10.31 31.19 -15.47
C ALA A 24 -8.88 30.60 -15.44
N MET A 25 -7.85 31.43 -15.36
CA MET A 25 -6.46 30.98 -15.21
C MET A 25 -6.18 30.32 -13.85
N THR A 26 -6.88 30.73 -12.79
CA THR A 26 -6.79 30.06 -11.48
C THR A 26 -7.51 28.71 -11.46
N PHE A 27 -8.51 28.51 -12.33
CA PHE A 27 -9.23 27.22 -12.42
C PHE A 27 -8.49 26.16 -13.27
N THR A 28 -7.59 26.55 -14.16
CA THR A 28 -6.81 25.59 -14.97
C THR A 28 -5.63 24.98 -14.22
N GLY A 29 -5.27 25.49 -13.03
CA GLY A 29 -4.27 24.93 -12.13
C GLY A 29 -4.83 24.05 -11.00
N CYS A 30 -6.13 23.80 -10.97
CA CYS A 30 -6.71 22.83 -10.03
C CYS A 30 -6.27 21.42 -10.46
N VAL A 31 -5.24 20.90 -9.81
CA VAL A 31 -4.99 19.47 -9.78
C VAL A 31 -6.32 18.82 -9.38
N THR A 32 -6.90 18.04 -10.28
CA THR A 32 -8.05 17.20 -9.93
C THR A 32 -7.56 16.24 -8.85
N LEU A 33 -8.02 16.46 -7.62
CA LEU A 33 -7.68 15.54 -6.53
C LEU A 33 -8.16 14.14 -6.90
N PRO A 34 -7.38 13.09 -6.59
CA PRO A 34 -7.85 11.74 -6.69
C PRO A 34 -9.16 11.63 -5.89
N THR A 35 -10.25 11.44 -6.61
CA THR A 35 -11.59 11.51 -6.00
C THR A 35 -12.07 10.18 -5.49
N ALA A 36 -11.35 9.10 -5.79
CA ALA A 36 -11.77 7.78 -5.35
C ALA A 36 -10.58 6.83 -5.25
N ILE A 37 -10.38 6.32 -4.06
CA ILE A 37 -9.83 5.00 -3.88
C ILE A 37 -11.03 4.07 -4.02
N HIS A 38 -11.10 3.34 -5.13
CA HIS A 38 -12.11 2.32 -5.31
C HIS A 38 -11.54 1.00 -4.77
N TYR A 39 -12.26 0.40 -3.84
CA TYR A 39 -12.04 -0.99 -3.51
C TYR A 39 -12.36 -1.83 -4.74
N ASN A 40 -11.35 -2.37 -5.38
CA ASN A 40 -11.51 -3.23 -6.55
C ASN A 40 -10.89 -4.60 -6.27
N ALA A 41 -11.68 -5.48 -5.66
CA ALA A 41 -11.31 -6.88 -5.47
C ALA A 41 -11.06 -7.65 -6.79
N ALA A 42 -11.29 -7.01 -7.94
CA ALA A 42 -11.23 -7.64 -9.26
C ALA A 42 -9.95 -7.36 -10.05
N ASP A 43 -9.20 -6.31 -9.73
CA ASP A 43 -7.93 -6.02 -10.40
C ASP A 43 -6.76 -6.73 -9.71
N SER A 44 -6.79 -8.05 -9.74
CA SER A 44 -5.56 -8.76 -9.45
C SER A 44 -4.58 -8.43 -10.58
N ARG A 45 -3.41 -7.92 -10.21
CA ARG A 45 -2.28 -7.62 -11.12
C ARG A 45 -1.73 -8.89 -11.77
N PHE A 46 -2.37 -10.02 -11.50
CA PHE A 46 -1.90 -11.32 -11.92
C PHE A 46 -2.39 -11.64 -13.33
N ALA A 47 -1.46 -11.99 -14.23
CA ALA A 47 -1.75 -12.29 -15.64
C ALA A 47 -2.72 -13.47 -15.85
N LEU A 48 -3.00 -14.26 -14.81
CA LEU A 48 -3.96 -15.36 -14.83
C LEU A 48 -5.42 -14.88 -14.70
N ASP A 49 -5.65 -13.66 -14.19
CA ASP A 49 -6.99 -13.07 -14.11
C ASP A 49 -7.34 -12.38 -15.43
N LYS A 50 -7.74 -13.19 -16.41
CA LYS A 50 -8.22 -12.68 -17.69
C LYS A 50 -9.65 -12.17 -17.55
N PRO A 51 -10.12 -11.28 -18.45
CA PRO A 51 -11.52 -10.85 -18.51
C PRO A 51 -12.50 -12.02 -18.66
N SER A 52 -12.04 -13.16 -19.23
CA SER A 52 -12.80 -14.40 -19.35
C SER A 52 -12.84 -15.25 -18.08
N GLY A 53 -12.21 -14.80 -17.00
CA GLY A 53 -12.03 -15.53 -15.74
C GLY A 53 -10.66 -16.19 -15.60
N PRO A 54 -10.31 -16.62 -14.37
CA PRO A 54 -9.01 -17.21 -14.08
C PRO A 54 -8.79 -18.52 -14.86
N SER A 55 -7.65 -18.60 -15.55
CA SER A 55 -7.28 -19.75 -16.39
C SER A 55 -5.81 -20.12 -16.21
N LEU A 56 -5.49 -21.41 -16.41
CA LEU A 56 -4.12 -21.89 -16.36
C LEU A 56 -3.21 -21.15 -17.35
N SER A 57 -1.96 -20.97 -16.94
CA SER A 57 -0.88 -20.48 -17.79
C SER A 57 -0.55 -21.52 -18.88
N VAL A 58 0.22 -21.07 -19.86
CA VAL A 58 0.77 -21.98 -20.90
C VAL A 58 1.71 -22.99 -20.24
N ASN A 59 2.55 -22.54 -19.29
CA ASN A 59 3.49 -23.39 -18.57
C ASN A 59 2.76 -24.51 -17.79
N ALA A 60 1.74 -24.15 -16.99
CA ALA A 60 0.96 -25.15 -16.26
C ALA A 60 0.23 -26.13 -17.18
N THR A 61 -0.30 -25.66 -18.31
CA THR A 61 -0.97 -26.51 -19.29
C THR A 61 0.02 -27.49 -19.94
N GLN A 62 1.24 -27.07 -20.22
CA GLN A 62 2.30 -27.92 -20.75
C GLN A 62 2.70 -28.99 -19.74
N ILE A 63 2.92 -28.62 -18.46
CA ILE A 63 3.26 -29.58 -17.39
C ILE A 63 2.17 -30.65 -17.23
N LEU A 64 0.87 -30.25 -17.27
CA LEU A 64 -0.23 -31.21 -17.24
C LEU A 64 -0.14 -32.23 -18.38
N HIS A 65 0.13 -31.74 -19.59
CA HIS A 65 0.22 -32.61 -20.78
C HIS A 65 1.42 -33.57 -20.70
N GLU A 66 2.57 -33.07 -20.30
CA GLU A 66 3.83 -33.85 -20.17
C GLU A 66 3.70 -34.97 -19.12
N ASN A 67 2.94 -34.72 -18.04
CA ASN A 67 2.71 -35.68 -16.98
C ASN A 67 1.43 -36.50 -17.16
N GLY A 68 0.71 -36.37 -18.29
CA GLY A 68 -0.53 -37.09 -18.55
C GLY A 68 -1.66 -36.76 -17.55
N LEU A 69 -1.61 -35.59 -16.93
CA LEU A 69 -2.56 -35.13 -15.92
C LEU A 69 -3.70 -34.33 -16.55
N GLN A 70 -4.87 -34.38 -15.91
CA GLN A 70 -5.99 -33.49 -16.24
C GLN A 70 -6.02 -32.28 -15.32
N ALA A 71 -6.46 -31.13 -15.86
CA ALA A 71 -6.62 -29.92 -15.07
C ALA A 71 -7.61 -30.14 -13.91
N PRO A 72 -7.22 -29.84 -12.66
CA PRO A 72 -8.09 -29.97 -11.50
C PRO A 72 -9.38 -29.17 -11.67
N LYS A 73 -10.54 -29.79 -11.43
CA LYS A 73 -11.86 -29.16 -11.54
C LYS A 73 -12.43 -28.74 -10.18
N GLY A 74 -11.90 -29.30 -9.10
CA GLY A 74 -12.38 -29.08 -7.74
C GLY A 74 -11.30 -29.35 -6.69
N VAL A 75 -11.69 -29.24 -5.44
CA VAL A 75 -10.77 -29.43 -4.29
C VAL A 75 -10.26 -30.87 -4.22
N ASP A 76 -11.10 -31.86 -4.45
CA ASP A 76 -10.71 -33.26 -4.42
C ASP A 76 -9.61 -33.60 -5.45
N ASP A 77 -9.67 -32.99 -6.63
CA ASP A 77 -8.63 -33.17 -7.65
C ASP A 77 -7.34 -32.45 -7.24
N LEU A 78 -7.48 -31.33 -6.55
CA LEU A 78 -6.35 -30.59 -6.01
C LEU A 78 -5.65 -31.38 -4.90
N ASP A 79 -6.39 -32.05 -4.02
CA ASP A 79 -5.84 -32.92 -2.98
C ASP A 79 -5.06 -34.11 -3.57
N ARG A 80 -5.56 -34.67 -4.69
CA ARG A 80 -4.81 -35.69 -5.43
C ARG A 80 -3.51 -35.18 -6.05
N LEU A 81 -3.55 -33.97 -6.61
CA LEU A 81 -2.35 -33.33 -7.14
C LEU A 81 -1.35 -33.03 -6.01
N ARG A 82 -1.83 -32.59 -4.85
CA ARG A 82 -1.02 -32.38 -3.64
C ARG A 82 -0.31 -33.68 -3.25
N SER A 83 -1.06 -34.79 -3.12
CA SER A 83 -0.47 -36.08 -2.76
C SER A 83 0.57 -36.55 -3.77
N LEU A 84 0.40 -36.21 -5.05
CA LEU A 84 1.40 -36.48 -6.08
C LEU A 84 2.67 -35.67 -5.85
N VAL A 85 2.56 -34.36 -5.59
CA VAL A 85 3.69 -33.49 -5.28
C VAL A 85 4.45 -33.94 -4.04
N GLU A 86 3.74 -34.44 -3.03
CA GLU A 86 4.35 -34.97 -1.79
C GLU A 86 5.12 -36.28 -2.04
N THR A 87 4.69 -37.07 -3.03
CA THR A 87 5.33 -38.35 -3.37
C THR A 87 6.47 -38.15 -4.37
N ASP A 88 6.29 -37.27 -5.34
CA ASP A 88 7.26 -36.95 -6.39
C ASP A 88 7.47 -35.44 -6.46
N THR A 89 8.36 -34.93 -5.61
CA THR A 89 8.62 -33.50 -5.44
C THR A 89 9.53 -32.98 -6.55
N THR A 90 8.93 -32.61 -7.68
CA THR A 90 9.60 -31.91 -8.77
C THR A 90 9.20 -30.43 -8.79
N SER A 91 10.07 -29.54 -9.31
CA SER A 91 9.76 -28.12 -9.43
C SER A 91 8.52 -27.85 -10.28
N GLU A 92 8.34 -28.63 -11.36
CA GLU A 92 7.21 -28.55 -12.28
C GLU A 92 5.90 -28.86 -11.55
N LEU A 93 5.87 -29.92 -10.76
CA LEU A 93 4.66 -30.31 -10.01
C LEU A 93 4.37 -29.33 -8.87
N VAL A 94 5.39 -28.81 -8.20
CA VAL A 94 5.27 -27.75 -7.18
C VAL A 94 4.65 -26.49 -7.78
N TYR A 95 5.16 -26.05 -8.94
CA TYR A 95 4.60 -24.93 -9.67
C TYR A 95 3.14 -25.15 -10.08
N LEU A 96 2.87 -26.33 -10.69
CA LEU A 96 1.54 -26.72 -11.12
C LEU A 96 0.54 -26.70 -9.97
N TYR A 97 0.92 -27.25 -8.81
CA TYR A 97 0.06 -27.21 -7.63
C TYR A 97 -0.20 -25.77 -7.17
N ALA A 98 0.85 -24.95 -7.05
CA ALA A 98 0.72 -23.57 -6.61
C ALA A 98 -0.24 -22.78 -7.52
N GLU A 99 -0.09 -22.88 -8.84
CA GLU A 99 -0.96 -22.19 -9.80
C GLU A 99 -2.40 -22.71 -9.75
N THR A 100 -2.61 -24.02 -9.71
CA THR A 100 -3.95 -24.59 -9.66
C THR A 100 -4.67 -24.29 -8.34
N ALA A 101 -3.94 -24.31 -7.21
CA ALA A 101 -4.45 -23.93 -5.91
C ALA A 101 -4.85 -22.43 -5.87
N TYR A 102 -4.04 -21.55 -6.47
CA TYR A 102 -4.37 -20.12 -6.61
C TYR A 102 -5.68 -19.93 -7.38
N LEU A 103 -5.80 -20.54 -8.55
CA LEU A 103 -7.01 -20.44 -9.37
C LEU A 103 -8.26 -20.98 -8.66
N GLN A 104 -8.12 -22.05 -7.92
CA GLN A 104 -9.22 -22.61 -7.13
C GLN A 104 -9.59 -21.68 -5.95
N ALA A 105 -8.60 -21.12 -5.26
CA ALA A 105 -8.81 -20.13 -4.21
C ALA A 105 -9.59 -18.91 -4.72
N ARG A 106 -9.21 -18.37 -5.89
CA ARG A 106 -9.91 -17.25 -6.55
C ARG A 106 -11.38 -17.56 -6.85
N ARG A 107 -11.68 -18.79 -7.27
CA ARG A 107 -13.07 -19.23 -7.54
C ARG A 107 -13.89 -19.31 -6.25
N LEU A 108 -13.27 -19.73 -5.16
CA LEU A 108 -13.93 -19.95 -3.87
C LEU A 108 -14.05 -18.68 -3.01
N GLU A 109 -13.25 -17.67 -3.27
CA GLU A 109 -13.07 -16.52 -2.40
C GLU A 109 -14.39 -15.85 -1.99
N LYS A 110 -15.30 -15.63 -2.92
CA LYS A 110 -16.61 -15.02 -2.64
C LYS A 110 -17.59 -15.94 -1.91
N SER A 111 -17.56 -17.23 -2.20
CA SER A 111 -18.54 -18.21 -1.70
C SER A 111 -18.07 -18.94 -0.46
N ARG A 112 -16.78 -19.21 -0.35
CA ARG A 112 -16.13 -19.94 0.74
C ARG A 112 -14.80 -19.28 1.13
N PRO A 113 -14.81 -18.06 1.69
CA PRO A 113 -13.60 -17.28 1.92
C PRO A 113 -12.57 -17.96 2.83
N ARG A 114 -13.00 -18.72 3.83
CA ARG A 114 -12.09 -19.45 4.71
C ARG A 114 -11.36 -20.59 3.99
N GLN A 115 -12.05 -21.32 3.10
CA GLN A 115 -11.42 -22.33 2.28
C GLN A 115 -10.45 -21.72 1.27
N ALA A 116 -10.82 -20.59 0.67
CA ALA A 116 -9.93 -19.83 -0.20
C ALA A 116 -8.68 -19.36 0.55
N GLN A 117 -8.83 -18.86 1.78
CA GLN A 117 -7.74 -18.42 2.64
C GLN A 117 -6.75 -19.56 2.95
N ARG A 118 -7.25 -20.77 3.19
CA ARG A 118 -6.41 -21.97 3.33
C ARG A 118 -5.59 -22.23 2.08
N LEU A 119 -6.24 -22.22 0.92
CA LEU A 119 -5.56 -22.44 -0.36
C LEU A 119 -4.52 -21.37 -0.67
N TYR A 120 -4.77 -20.09 -0.32
CA TYR A 120 -3.77 -19.04 -0.47
C TYR A 120 -2.55 -19.26 0.44
N ALA A 121 -2.74 -19.76 1.66
CA ALA A 121 -1.64 -20.15 2.52
C ALA A 121 -0.81 -21.30 1.92
N ASP A 122 -1.49 -22.30 1.29
CA ASP A 122 -0.80 -23.35 0.55
C ASP A 122 0.01 -22.80 -0.63
N VAL A 123 -0.55 -21.86 -1.40
CA VAL A 123 0.17 -21.23 -2.52
C VAL A 123 1.43 -20.50 -2.04
N VAL A 124 1.32 -19.74 -0.95
CA VAL A 124 2.49 -19.07 -0.34
C VAL A 124 3.56 -20.10 0.05
N LEU A 125 3.16 -21.20 0.71
CA LEU A 125 4.05 -22.27 1.14
C LEU A 125 4.77 -22.94 -0.06
N TYR A 126 4.01 -23.37 -1.08
CA TYR A 126 4.57 -24.08 -2.23
C TYR A 126 5.42 -23.16 -3.11
N SER A 127 5.01 -21.90 -3.32
CA SER A 127 5.82 -20.89 -4.01
C SER A 127 7.12 -20.59 -3.26
N TRP A 128 7.06 -20.51 -1.94
CA TRP A 128 8.27 -20.35 -1.11
C TRP A 128 9.24 -21.52 -1.28
N HIS A 129 8.74 -22.76 -1.21
CA HIS A 129 9.58 -23.94 -1.42
C HIS A 129 10.17 -23.99 -2.84
N TYR A 130 9.39 -23.65 -3.85
CA TYR A 130 9.91 -23.50 -5.20
C TYR A 130 11.10 -22.55 -5.27
N LEU A 131 10.98 -21.37 -4.64
CA LEU A 131 11.98 -20.30 -4.70
C LEU A 131 13.23 -20.59 -3.83
N PHE A 132 13.04 -21.22 -2.66
CA PHE A 132 14.09 -21.24 -1.63
C PHE A 132 14.50 -22.64 -1.15
N ASN A 133 13.85 -23.71 -1.60
CA ASN A 133 14.25 -25.06 -1.22
C ASN A 133 15.48 -25.51 -2.03
N PRO A 134 16.63 -25.77 -1.38
CA PRO A 134 17.85 -26.20 -2.08
C PRO A 134 17.67 -27.47 -2.93
N ALA A 135 16.77 -28.37 -2.52
CA ALA A 135 16.49 -29.60 -3.26
C ALA A 135 15.83 -29.34 -4.65
N LEU A 136 15.25 -28.15 -4.85
CA LEU A 136 14.63 -27.74 -6.12
C LEU A 136 15.53 -26.77 -6.91
N SER A 137 16.71 -26.42 -6.40
CA SER A 137 17.58 -25.39 -6.98
C SER A 137 18.11 -25.71 -8.38
N GLU A 138 18.32 -26.99 -8.72
CA GLU A 138 18.76 -27.39 -10.06
C GLU A 138 17.76 -27.02 -11.16
N ALA A 139 16.49 -26.86 -10.80
CA ALA A 139 15.44 -26.40 -11.71
C ALA A 139 15.47 -24.89 -11.95
N HIS A 140 16.06 -24.10 -11.04
CA HIS A 140 16.10 -22.63 -11.15
C HIS A 140 16.89 -22.18 -12.39
N ASP A 141 17.96 -22.87 -12.75
CA ASP A 141 18.74 -22.53 -13.94
C ASP A 141 17.91 -22.68 -15.24
N ARG A 142 17.04 -23.67 -15.28
CA ARG A 142 16.09 -23.88 -16.40
C ARG A 142 14.91 -22.90 -16.33
N ALA A 143 14.38 -22.64 -15.13
CA ALA A 143 13.25 -21.75 -14.90
C ALA A 143 13.57 -20.29 -15.24
N THR A 144 14.83 -19.87 -15.10
CA THR A 144 15.30 -18.51 -15.49
C THR A 144 15.11 -18.24 -16.98
N TRP A 145 15.24 -19.26 -17.83
CA TRP A 145 15.09 -19.13 -19.28
C TRP A 145 13.65 -19.14 -19.78
N ASN A 146 12.73 -19.74 -19.04
CA ASN A 146 11.30 -19.86 -19.44
C ASN A 146 10.34 -18.92 -18.71
N GLY A 147 10.87 -17.99 -17.91
CA GLY A 147 10.06 -17.02 -17.15
C GLY A 147 9.31 -17.59 -15.95
N GLN A 148 9.40 -18.88 -15.68
CA GLN A 148 8.66 -19.57 -14.61
C GLN A 148 8.99 -19.04 -13.21
N LEU A 149 10.23 -18.59 -13.00
CA LEU A 149 10.65 -17.98 -11.73
C LEU A 149 9.84 -16.70 -11.43
N SER A 150 9.65 -15.85 -12.45
CA SER A 150 8.83 -14.64 -12.34
C SER A 150 7.36 -14.99 -12.04
N ASP A 151 6.84 -16.04 -12.69
CA ASP A 151 5.46 -16.49 -12.46
C ASP A 151 5.26 -16.97 -11.02
N VAL A 152 6.26 -17.66 -10.43
CA VAL A 152 6.18 -18.12 -9.03
C VAL A 152 6.26 -16.94 -8.06
N VAL A 153 7.08 -15.92 -8.31
CA VAL A 153 7.09 -14.70 -7.50
C VAL A 153 5.73 -14.02 -7.54
N LEU A 154 5.12 -13.90 -8.72
CA LEU A 154 3.77 -13.34 -8.85
C LEU A 154 2.71 -14.19 -8.13
N LEU A 155 2.79 -15.53 -8.20
CA LEU A 155 1.90 -16.43 -7.44
C LEU A 155 2.04 -16.22 -5.94
N TYR A 156 3.28 -16.14 -5.45
CA TYR A 156 3.57 -15.87 -4.04
C TYR A 156 2.97 -14.53 -3.59
N ASN A 157 3.26 -13.45 -4.33
CA ASN A 157 2.79 -12.12 -4.01
C ASN A 157 1.25 -12.06 -4.05
N GLY A 158 0.63 -12.53 -5.13
CA GLY A 158 -0.83 -12.52 -5.28
C GLY A 158 -1.56 -13.37 -4.24
N ALA A 159 -1.00 -14.52 -3.86
CA ALA A 159 -1.57 -15.34 -2.79
C ALA A 159 -1.41 -14.68 -1.43
N GLY A 160 -0.24 -14.09 -1.16
CA GLY A 160 0.01 -13.31 0.05
C GLY A 160 -0.92 -12.11 0.19
N GLU A 161 -1.15 -11.36 -0.89
CA GLU A 161 -2.12 -10.26 -0.95
C GLU A 161 -3.52 -10.72 -0.54
N ARG A 162 -4.00 -11.81 -1.14
CA ARG A 162 -5.35 -12.33 -0.86
C ARG A 162 -5.45 -12.97 0.53
N PHE A 163 -4.41 -13.66 0.98
CA PHE A 163 -4.35 -14.21 2.34
C PHE A 163 -4.44 -13.08 3.40
N LEU A 164 -3.63 -12.02 3.25
CA LEU A 164 -3.65 -10.89 4.16
C LEU A 164 -4.95 -10.10 4.09
N HIS A 165 -5.50 -9.90 2.89
CA HIS A 165 -6.80 -9.25 2.72
C HIS A 165 -7.90 -9.96 3.53
N LEU A 166 -8.02 -11.27 3.40
CA LEU A 166 -9.02 -12.05 4.11
C LEU A 166 -8.75 -12.09 5.63
N ALA A 167 -7.47 -12.12 6.04
CA ALA A 167 -7.09 -12.06 7.44
C ALA A 167 -7.46 -10.73 8.09
N LEU A 168 -7.16 -9.60 7.42
CA LEU A 168 -7.47 -8.26 7.88
C LEU A 168 -8.99 -8.02 7.97
N LEU A 169 -9.75 -8.47 6.98
CA LEU A 169 -11.22 -8.37 7.01
C LEU A 169 -11.82 -9.14 8.19
N ASP A 170 -11.29 -10.31 8.52
CA ASP A 170 -11.74 -11.09 9.67
C ASP A 170 -11.36 -10.42 10.99
N ALA A 171 -10.18 -9.82 11.08
CA ALA A 171 -9.74 -9.06 12.25
C ALA A 171 -10.63 -7.82 12.47
N LEU A 172 -10.92 -7.05 11.42
CA LEU A 172 -11.79 -5.87 11.47
C LEU A 172 -13.22 -6.21 11.89
N LYS A 173 -13.74 -7.39 11.51
CA LYS A 173 -15.09 -7.85 11.92
C LYS A 173 -15.16 -8.25 13.39
N LYS A 174 -14.05 -8.65 14.00
CA LYS A 174 -13.99 -9.10 15.39
C LYS A 174 -13.63 -8.01 16.39
N SER A 175 -13.06 -6.89 15.93
CA SER A 175 -12.57 -5.85 16.82
C SER A 175 -13.61 -4.76 17.06
N ASP A 176 -14.38 -4.90 18.15
CA ASP A 176 -14.98 -3.76 18.89
C ASP A 176 -13.93 -3.08 19.79
N GLU A 177 -12.71 -3.57 19.81
CA GLU A 177 -11.61 -3.08 20.64
C GLU A 177 -10.49 -2.55 19.76
N THR A 178 -10.15 -1.28 19.96
CA THR A 178 -8.94 -0.63 19.47
C THR A 178 -7.73 -1.41 19.97
N PHE A 179 -7.20 -2.31 19.14
CA PHE A 179 -5.93 -2.99 19.46
C PHE A 179 -4.82 -1.96 19.45
N PRO A 180 -4.07 -1.79 20.55
CA PRO A 180 -2.76 -1.18 20.47
C PRO A 180 -1.90 -2.12 19.60
N PHE A 181 -1.55 -1.69 18.39
CA PHE A 181 -0.71 -2.48 17.51
C PHE A 181 0.67 -2.63 18.16
N GLN A 182 1.08 -3.86 18.42
CA GLN A 182 2.43 -4.17 18.88
C GLN A 182 3.28 -4.48 17.64
N LEU A 183 4.51 -3.96 17.58
CA LEU A 183 5.41 -4.23 16.45
C LEU A 183 5.80 -5.71 16.34
N ASN A 184 5.60 -6.49 17.39
CA ASN A 184 5.85 -7.92 17.39
C ASN A 184 4.74 -8.65 18.16
N GLY A 185 4.30 -9.77 17.62
CA GLY A 185 3.25 -10.57 18.26
C GLY A 185 2.95 -11.84 17.51
N THR A 186 1.89 -12.52 17.95
CA THR A 186 1.36 -13.70 17.28
C THR A 186 -0.15 -13.55 17.14
N THR A 187 -0.67 -13.78 15.95
CA THR A 187 -2.10 -13.79 15.67
C THR A 187 -2.53 -15.13 15.09
N THR A 188 -3.81 -15.42 15.17
CA THR A 188 -4.39 -16.64 14.62
C THR A 188 -5.41 -16.31 13.56
N VAL A 189 -5.18 -16.80 12.35
CA VAL A 189 -6.07 -16.67 11.21
C VAL A 189 -6.92 -17.93 11.11
N GLN A 190 -8.23 -17.81 11.23
CA GLN A 190 -9.15 -18.94 11.19
C GLN A 190 -9.46 -19.31 9.74
N THR A 191 -9.21 -20.55 9.36
CA THR A 191 -9.63 -21.13 8.09
C THR A 191 -10.87 -22.02 8.27
N ASP A 192 -11.31 -22.72 7.25
CA ASP A 192 -12.49 -23.59 7.31
C ASP A 192 -12.28 -24.85 8.16
N SER A 193 -11.09 -25.39 8.15
CA SER A 193 -10.74 -26.64 8.84
C SER A 193 -9.77 -26.45 9.99
N ASP A 194 -8.96 -25.38 9.95
CA ASP A 194 -7.82 -25.17 10.85
C ASP A 194 -7.65 -23.71 11.25
N ALA A 195 -6.65 -23.48 12.10
CA ALA A 195 -6.18 -22.16 12.47
C ALA A 195 -4.72 -22.01 12.07
N VAL A 196 -4.44 -21.03 11.24
CA VAL A 196 -3.06 -20.67 10.83
C VAL A 196 -2.50 -19.66 11.82
N ARG A 197 -1.44 -20.00 12.52
CA ARG A 197 -0.75 -19.11 13.46
C ARG A 197 0.33 -18.32 12.73
N VAL A 198 0.26 -17.01 12.85
CA VAL A 198 1.19 -16.09 12.21
C VAL A 198 1.90 -15.28 13.29
N LYS A 199 3.21 -15.45 13.41
CA LYS A 199 4.07 -14.55 14.17
C LYS A 199 4.39 -13.36 13.28
N TYR A 200 4.22 -12.15 13.77
CA TYR A 200 4.55 -10.96 12.99
C TYR A 200 5.64 -10.12 13.64
N SER A 201 6.43 -9.45 12.81
CA SER A 201 7.46 -8.49 13.18
C SER A 201 7.41 -7.31 12.21
N VAL A 202 7.31 -6.09 12.74
CA VAL A 202 7.24 -4.87 11.96
C VAL A 202 8.49 -4.02 12.19
N GLU A 203 9.19 -3.69 11.12
CA GLU A 203 10.30 -2.74 11.14
C GLU A 203 9.76 -1.32 11.35
N PRO A 204 10.22 -0.58 12.36
CA PRO A 204 9.56 0.68 12.76
C PRO A 204 9.70 1.86 11.78
N GLY A 205 10.51 1.78 10.73
CA GLY A 205 10.58 2.78 9.66
C GLY A 205 10.67 4.26 10.11
N GLY A 206 11.19 4.52 11.32
CA GLY A 206 11.27 5.87 11.90
C GLY A 206 10.02 6.31 12.69
N TRP A 207 8.89 5.63 12.56
CA TRP A 207 7.70 5.83 13.40
C TRP A 207 7.83 5.09 14.73
N ARG A 208 7.13 5.57 15.76
CA ARG A 208 7.07 4.87 17.07
C ARG A 208 6.08 3.73 16.99
N SER A 209 6.27 2.72 17.83
CA SER A 209 5.40 1.53 17.86
C SER A 209 3.92 1.85 18.11
N ASP A 210 3.66 2.87 18.91
CA ASP A 210 2.30 3.33 19.25
C ASP A 210 1.66 4.23 18.16
N GLU A 211 2.41 4.56 17.10
CA GLU A 211 1.91 5.36 15.96
C GLU A 211 1.38 4.48 14.81
N TYR A 212 1.54 3.16 14.89
CA TYR A 212 0.99 2.26 13.87
C TYR A 212 -0.51 2.07 14.10
N GLY A 213 -1.30 2.40 13.09
CA GLY A 213 -2.74 2.22 13.04
C GLY A 213 -3.14 1.03 12.16
N ASP A 214 -4.12 1.24 11.31
CA ASP A 214 -4.65 0.20 10.45
C ASP A 214 -3.74 -0.10 9.27
N PHE A 215 -3.77 -1.37 8.84
CA PHE A 215 -3.04 -1.88 7.68
C PHE A 215 -4.04 -2.24 6.57
N TYR A 216 -3.69 -1.85 5.35
CA TYR A 216 -4.49 -2.15 4.15
C TYR A 216 -3.59 -2.79 3.10
N VAL A 217 -4.12 -3.77 2.37
CA VAL A 217 -3.39 -4.35 1.23
C VAL A 217 -3.47 -3.36 0.05
N ALA A 218 -2.33 -2.95 -0.48
CA ALA A 218 -2.30 -1.94 -1.54
C ALA A 218 -2.98 -2.42 -2.84
N ALA A 219 -2.97 -3.72 -3.11
CA ALA A 219 -3.64 -4.31 -4.28
C ALA A 219 -5.17 -4.20 -4.25
N ASP A 220 -5.77 -4.02 -3.06
CA ASP A 220 -7.23 -3.84 -2.94
C ASP A 220 -7.70 -2.45 -3.42
N CYS A 221 -6.77 -1.56 -3.76
CA CYS A 221 -7.06 -0.17 -4.07
C CYS A 221 -6.71 0.15 -5.52
N ALA A 222 -7.70 0.64 -6.27
CA ALA A 222 -7.47 1.32 -7.53
C ALA A 222 -7.20 2.80 -7.27
N VAL A 223 -6.12 3.33 -7.85
CA VAL A 223 -5.73 4.73 -7.73
C VAL A 223 -6.05 5.44 -9.03
N ASP A 224 -7.06 6.31 -8.98
CA ASP A 224 -7.40 7.21 -10.07
C ASP A 224 -6.74 8.58 -9.85
N SER A 225 -6.35 9.25 -10.92
CA SER A 225 -5.90 10.64 -10.95
C SER A 225 -4.49 10.96 -10.41
N LEU A 226 -3.67 10.00 -10.02
CA LEU A 226 -2.22 10.15 -9.96
C LEU A 226 -1.64 9.61 -11.27
N HIS A 227 -1.02 10.49 -12.08
CA HIS A 227 -0.51 10.12 -13.41
C HIS A 227 0.76 9.27 -13.30
N LEU A 228 1.56 9.49 -12.25
CA LEU A 228 2.78 8.74 -11.99
C LEU A 228 2.52 7.60 -11.01
N ASN A 229 2.60 6.38 -11.52
CA ASN A 229 2.52 5.18 -10.70
C ASN A 229 3.93 4.75 -10.27
N CYS A 230 4.31 5.14 -9.05
CA CYS A 230 5.62 4.83 -8.47
C CYS A 230 5.55 3.49 -7.74
N ARG A 231 5.52 2.42 -8.52
CA ARG A 231 5.55 1.04 -8.07
C ARG A 231 6.79 0.34 -8.61
N GLN A 232 7.39 -0.50 -7.80
CA GLN A 232 8.49 -1.35 -8.19
C GLN A 232 8.10 -2.80 -7.97
N SER A 233 8.17 -3.60 -9.03
CA SER A 233 7.95 -5.04 -8.93
C SER A 233 9.07 -5.69 -8.13
N GLY A 234 8.73 -6.65 -7.30
CA GLY A 234 9.67 -7.31 -6.42
C GLY A 234 9.02 -8.49 -5.68
N PHE A 235 9.53 -8.78 -4.51
CA PHE A 235 9.10 -9.86 -3.64
C PHE A 235 8.35 -9.32 -2.43
N GLY A 236 7.19 -9.90 -2.09
CA GLY A 236 6.37 -9.52 -0.95
C GLY A 236 5.08 -8.80 -1.32
N VAL A 237 4.35 -8.37 -0.33
CA VAL A 237 3.02 -7.77 -0.45
C VAL A 237 3.07 -6.32 -0.03
N PRO A 238 2.86 -5.36 -0.95
CA PRO A 238 2.76 -3.95 -0.61
C PRO A 238 1.55 -3.66 0.27
N LEU A 239 1.79 -2.92 1.35
CA LEU A 239 0.78 -2.48 2.31
C LEU A 239 0.74 -0.96 2.38
N VAL A 240 -0.41 -0.46 2.78
CA VAL A 240 -0.62 0.91 3.23
C VAL A 240 -0.82 0.87 4.73
N VAL A 241 -0.04 1.64 5.48
CA VAL A 241 -0.15 1.74 6.93
C VAL A 241 -0.63 3.13 7.30
N GLU A 242 -1.68 3.22 8.11
CA GLU A 242 -2.14 4.48 8.66
C GLU A 242 -1.32 4.82 9.90
N ARG A 243 -0.83 6.08 9.98
CA ARG A 243 -0.28 6.60 11.22
C ARG A 243 -1.42 7.01 12.15
N ARG A 244 -1.46 6.41 13.31
CA ARG A 244 -2.41 6.78 14.36
C ARG A 244 -1.92 8.04 15.07
N ALA A 245 -2.74 9.09 15.07
CA ALA A 245 -2.55 10.20 15.98
C ALA A 245 -2.97 9.75 17.39
N GLY A 246 -2.07 9.78 18.37
CA GLY A 246 -2.33 9.31 19.74
C GLY A 246 -1.93 10.32 20.79
N ASP A 247 -2.28 10.04 22.05
CA ASP A 247 -1.87 10.81 23.23
C ASP A 247 -0.42 10.50 23.61
N TYR A 248 0.49 10.65 22.66
CA TYR A 248 1.91 10.45 22.93
C TYR A 248 2.47 11.60 23.75
N SER A 249 3.58 11.37 24.46
CA SER A 249 4.42 12.46 24.90
C SER A 249 4.78 13.32 23.67
N PRO A 250 4.37 14.59 23.59
CA PRO A 250 4.50 15.37 22.38
C PRO A 250 5.98 15.49 21.99
N ARG A 251 6.30 15.10 20.76
CA ARG A 251 7.59 15.42 20.14
C ARG A 251 7.57 16.88 19.69
N THR A 252 8.73 17.49 19.57
CA THR A 252 8.83 18.84 19.03
C THR A 252 8.29 18.94 17.62
N GLU A 253 8.46 17.88 16.83
CA GLU A 253 8.01 17.75 15.43
C GLU A 253 6.54 17.34 15.28
N GLU A 254 5.85 16.94 16.36
CA GLU A 254 4.45 16.49 16.29
C GLU A 254 3.52 17.54 15.65
N LYS A 255 3.80 18.79 15.87
CA LYS A 255 3.05 19.92 15.28
C LYS A 255 3.09 19.96 13.75
N TYR A 256 4.06 19.27 13.13
CA TYR A 256 4.22 19.21 11.68
C TYR A 256 3.50 18.04 11.02
N TYR A 257 2.96 17.11 11.79
CA TYR A 257 2.26 15.96 11.23
C TYR A 257 0.77 16.27 11.04
N PRO A 258 0.23 16.06 9.81
CA PRO A 258 -1.20 16.16 9.58
C PRO A 258 -1.96 15.06 10.36
N PRO A 259 -3.28 15.24 10.58
CA PRO A 259 -4.07 14.31 11.38
C PRO A 259 -4.05 12.86 10.91
N SER A 260 -4.01 12.65 9.60
CA SER A 260 -3.93 11.32 9.00
C SER A 260 -2.76 11.27 8.03
N ILE A 261 -1.82 10.37 8.28
CA ILE A 261 -0.70 10.06 7.39
C ILE A 261 -0.82 8.60 7.00
N PHE A 262 -0.48 8.31 5.73
CA PHE A 262 -0.40 6.95 5.23
C PHE A 262 0.99 6.74 4.63
N PHE A 263 1.64 5.65 5.01
CA PHE A 263 2.98 5.33 4.57
C PHE A 263 3.08 3.92 4.00
N PRO A 264 4.05 3.67 3.10
CA PRO A 264 4.22 2.36 2.50
C PRO A 264 4.86 1.37 3.47
N ALA A 265 4.49 0.11 3.35
CA ALA A 265 5.19 -1.02 3.93
C ALA A 265 5.17 -2.19 2.95
N THR A 266 6.04 -3.18 3.15
CA THR A 266 6.03 -4.42 2.38
C THR A 266 6.10 -5.60 3.31
N ALA A 267 5.15 -6.50 3.20
CA ALA A 267 5.06 -7.70 4.03
C ALA A 267 5.62 -8.92 3.31
N VAL A 268 6.39 -9.73 4.01
CA VAL A 268 6.89 -11.02 3.55
C VAL A 268 6.42 -12.12 4.49
N LEU A 269 5.67 -13.08 3.97
CA LEU A 269 5.18 -14.26 4.68
C LEU A 269 6.18 -15.40 4.51
N ARG A 270 6.92 -15.73 5.57
CA ARG A 270 7.86 -16.86 5.57
C ARG A 270 7.22 -18.07 6.24
N PRO A 271 7.10 -19.21 5.54
CA PRO A 271 6.72 -20.46 6.19
C PRO A 271 7.72 -20.86 7.27
N ASN A 272 7.25 -21.51 8.31
CA ASN A 272 8.13 -22.08 9.34
C ASN A 272 9.01 -23.18 8.73
N PRO A 273 10.34 -23.07 8.78
CA PRO A 273 11.26 -24.06 8.21
C PRO A 273 11.19 -25.43 8.92
N ALA A 274 10.70 -25.49 10.16
CA ALA A 274 10.51 -26.75 10.87
C ALA A 274 9.29 -27.54 10.36
N ARG A 275 8.43 -26.93 9.52
CA ARG A 275 7.31 -27.64 8.91
C ARG A 275 7.75 -28.34 7.64
N PRO A 276 7.52 -29.67 7.52
CA PRO A 276 7.84 -30.40 6.32
C PRO A 276 7.07 -29.86 5.10
N PHE A 277 7.67 -29.98 3.93
CA PHE A 277 7.02 -29.74 2.66
C PHE A 277 5.71 -30.56 2.58
N GLY A 278 4.61 -29.93 2.21
CA GLY A 278 3.30 -30.58 2.12
C GLY A 278 2.47 -30.61 3.42
N THR A 279 3.06 -30.33 4.57
CA THR A 279 2.33 -30.28 5.84
C THR A 279 2.05 -28.84 6.29
N LEU A 280 1.06 -28.20 5.72
CA LEU A 280 0.23 -27.32 6.52
C LEU A 280 -0.49 -28.23 7.53
N PRO A 281 -0.76 -27.74 8.77
CA PRO A 281 -1.07 -28.63 9.89
C PRO A 281 -2.01 -29.74 9.50
N ALA A 282 -1.55 -30.99 9.66
CA ALA A 282 -2.44 -32.12 9.57
C ALA A 282 -3.60 -31.90 10.54
N LEU A 283 -4.79 -32.23 10.16
CA LEU A 283 -6.03 -32.14 10.95
C LEU A 283 -5.93 -32.92 12.28
N GLU A 284 -4.91 -33.77 12.43
CA GLU A 284 -4.62 -34.53 13.65
C GLU A 284 -3.34 -33.95 14.28
N PRO A 285 -3.36 -33.57 15.57
CA PRO A 285 -2.17 -33.20 16.30
C PRO A 285 -1.26 -34.43 16.40
N THR A 286 -0.27 -34.52 15.53
CA THR A 286 0.83 -35.45 15.77
C THR A 286 1.50 -35.06 17.09
N ALA A 287 1.57 -35.99 18.01
CA ALA A 287 1.99 -35.82 19.40
C ALA A 287 3.42 -35.26 19.61
N SER A 288 4.09 -34.80 18.59
CA SER A 288 5.46 -34.28 18.58
C SER A 288 5.59 -32.80 18.16
N ALA A 289 4.54 -32.15 17.67
CA ALA A 289 4.60 -30.70 17.42
C ALA A 289 4.30 -29.97 18.72
N THR A 290 5.29 -29.28 19.28
CA THR A 290 5.05 -28.34 20.37
C THR A 290 4.03 -27.32 19.87
N PHE A 291 2.89 -27.24 20.55
CA PHE A 291 1.71 -26.41 20.18
C PHE A 291 2.00 -24.89 20.11
N ASP A 292 3.25 -24.50 20.22
CA ASP A 292 3.67 -23.11 20.42
C ASP A 292 4.36 -22.47 19.19
N GLU A 293 4.70 -23.23 18.15
CA GLU A 293 5.40 -22.69 17.00
C GLU A 293 4.44 -22.14 15.92
N PRO A 294 4.70 -20.94 15.38
CA PRO A 294 3.86 -20.35 14.32
C PRO A 294 3.99 -21.13 13.02
N ASP A 295 2.93 -21.09 12.18
CA ASP A 295 2.94 -21.68 10.84
C ASP A 295 3.67 -20.79 9.85
N PHE A 296 3.53 -19.48 10.03
CA PHE A 296 4.21 -18.45 9.25
C PHE A 296 4.81 -17.37 10.15
N THR A 297 5.86 -16.75 9.65
CA THR A 297 6.35 -15.46 10.14
C THR A 297 6.03 -14.39 9.10
N LEU A 298 5.37 -13.32 9.53
CA LEU A 298 5.09 -12.14 8.71
C LEU A 298 6.08 -11.04 9.11
N ASP A 299 7.05 -10.77 8.26
CA ASP A 299 7.95 -9.64 8.43
C ASP A 299 7.45 -8.46 7.60
N VAL A 300 7.32 -7.30 8.22
CA VAL A 300 6.88 -6.06 7.58
C VAL A 300 8.03 -5.09 7.57
N PHE A 301 8.43 -4.69 6.37
CA PHE A 301 9.56 -3.81 6.10
C PHE A 301 9.10 -2.42 5.70
N ASP A 302 9.89 -1.40 6.03
CA ASP A 302 9.80 -0.09 5.39
C ASP A 302 10.58 -0.12 4.05
N PRO A 303 9.90 -0.10 2.89
CA PRO A 303 10.58 -0.20 1.60
C PRO A 303 11.38 1.06 1.23
N LEU A 304 11.29 2.14 2.00
CA LEU A 304 12.09 3.34 1.82
C LEU A 304 13.48 3.20 2.46
N THR A 305 13.62 2.31 3.44
CA THR A 305 14.87 2.04 4.15
C THR A 305 15.46 0.67 3.79
N THR A 306 14.61 -0.35 3.71
CA THR A 306 14.98 -1.72 3.37
C THR A 306 14.52 -2.03 1.94
N THR A 307 15.46 -2.05 1.00
CA THR A 307 15.15 -2.23 -0.43
C THR A 307 15.09 -3.70 -0.86
N ASP A 308 15.74 -4.59 -0.12
CA ASP A 308 15.92 -5.97 -0.52
C ASP A 308 15.60 -6.93 0.63
N PHE A 309 14.89 -7.99 0.33
CA PHE A 309 14.70 -9.14 1.19
C PHE A 309 15.83 -10.17 0.94
N VAL A 310 16.51 -10.60 1.99
CA VAL A 310 17.61 -11.55 1.88
C VAL A 310 17.20 -12.91 2.43
N GLN A 311 17.26 -13.94 1.59
CA GLN A 311 16.95 -15.31 1.96
C GLN A 311 17.95 -16.28 1.32
N SER A 312 18.50 -17.20 2.13
CA SER A 312 19.45 -18.24 1.68
C SER A 312 20.65 -17.69 0.88
N GLY A 313 21.12 -16.48 1.20
CA GLY A 313 22.24 -15.82 0.52
C GLY A 313 21.89 -15.09 -0.79
N SER A 314 20.63 -15.13 -1.21
CA SER A 314 20.12 -14.39 -2.36
C SER A 314 19.34 -13.16 -1.90
N ALA A 315 19.50 -12.04 -2.61
CA ALA A 315 18.78 -10.79 -2.37
C ALA A 315 17.68 -10.62 -3.43
N PHE A 316 16.47 -10.34 -2.97
CA PHE A 316 15.30 -10.07 -3.80
C PHE A 316 14.83 -8.65 -3.55
N PRO A 317 14.68 -7.80 -4.56
CA PRO A 317 14.12 -6.47 -4.35
C PRO A 317 12.71 -6.59 -3.77
N LEU A 318 12.40 -5.78 -2.76
CA LEU A 318 11.05 -5.75 -2.19
C LEU A 318 10.06 -5.13 -3.20
N GLU A 319 8.89 -5.73 -3.32
CA GLU A 319 7.80 -5.10 -4.05
C GLU A 319 7.35 -3.84 -3.31
N THR A 320 7.31 -2.71 -4.02
CA THR A 320 7.07 -1.40 -3.41
C THR A 320 5.93 -0.69 -4.12
N ASP A 321 5.02 -0.10 -3.33
CA ASP A 321 3.96 0.79 -3.82
C ASP A 321 3.97 2.10 -3.04
N LEU A 322 4.53 3.16 -3.61
CA LEU A 322 4.54 4.50 -3.00
C LEU A 322 3.29 5.32 -3.36
N THR A 323 2.61 4.93 -4.43
CA THR A 323 1.47 5.69 -4.97
C THR A 323 0.20 5.47 -4.15
N THR A 324 -0.09 4.24 -3.76
CA THR A 324 -1.32 3.92 -3.03
C THR A 324 -1.39 4.61 -1.65
N PRO A 325 -0.35 4.63 -0.80
CA PRO A 325 -0.38 5.40 0.46
C PRO A 325 -0.61 6.89 0.24
N LEU A 326 0.02 7.47 -0.79
CA LEU A 326 -0.19 8.88 -1.14
C LEU A 326 -1.64 9.14 -1.59
N ALA A 327 -2.24 8.23 -2.34
CA ALA A 327 -3.64 8.33 -2.75
C ALA A 327 -4.59 8.27 -1.55
N TYR A 328 -4.31 7.40 -0.56
CA TYR A 328 -5.04 7.37 0.72
C TYR A 328 -4.95 8.71 1.44
N PHE A 329 -3.75 9.25 1.59
CA PHE A 329 -3.56 10.58 2.18
C PHE A 329 -4.38 11.65 1.46
N LEU A 330 -4.33 11.68 0.13
CA LEU A 330 -5.05 12.67 -0.67
C LEU A 330 -6.57 12.48 -0.62
N SER A 331 -7.07 11.26 -0.58
CA SER A 331 -8.51 10.98 -0.48
C SER A 331 -9.07 11.43 0.88
N THR A 332 -8.30 11.23 1.95
CA THR A 332 -8.69 11.59 3.31
C THR A 332 -8.57 13.10 3.55
N ASN A 333 -7.42 13.69 3.19
CA ASN A 333 -7.10 15.08 3.54
C ASN A 333 -7.34 16.08 2.40
N GLY A 334 -7.41 15.63 1.14
CA GLY A 334 -7.40 16.52 -0.01
C GLY A 334 -8.59 17.48 -0.10
N ARG A 335 -9.77 17.08 0.40
CA ARG A 335 -10.94 17.97 0.48
C ARG A 335 -10.71 19.12 1.45
N LEU A 336 -10.07 18.84 2.58
CA LEU A 336 -9.71 19.82 3.60
C LEU A 336 -8.75 20.86 3.03
N TYR A 337 -7.65 20.42 2.41
CA TYR A 337 -6.65 21.32 1.80
C TYR A 337 -7.22 22.17 0.66
N ARG A 338 -8.10 21.62 -0.18
CA ARG A 338 -8.75 22.37 -1.26
C ARG A 338 -9.71 23.43 -0.71
N ARG A 339 -10.52 23.08 0.28
CA ARG A 339 -11.42 24.03 0.95
C ARG A 339 -10.64 25.15 1.62
N ALA A 340 -9.56 24.80 2.30
CA ALA A 340 -8.66 25.76 2.94
C ALA A 340 -7.95 26.67 1.94
N ALA A 341 -7.48 26.16 0.81
CA ALA A 341 -6.89 26.97 -0.27
C ALA A 341 -7.88 27.99 -0.80
N TRP A 342 -9.15 27.63 -1.02
CA TRP A 342 -10.21 28.54 -1.44
C TRP A 342 -10.53 29.58 -0.37
N LYS A 343 -10.71 29.18 0.89
CA LYS A 343 -10.91 30.10 2.02
C LYS A 343 -9.72 31.06 2.16
N GLY A 344 -8.50 30.55 2.06
CA GLY A 344 -7.28 31.35 2.15
C GLY A 344 -7.07 32.37 1.03
N LEU A 345 -7.69 32.14 -0.13
CA LEU A 345 -7.69 33.10 -1.24
C LEU A 345 -8.74 34.20 -1.04
N VAL A 346 -9.96 33.83 -0.66
CA VAL A 346 -11.14 34.73 -0.62
C VAL A 346 -11.27 35.44 0.73
N ARG A 347 -10.90 34.77 1.81
CA ARG A 347 -11.05 35.26 3.20
C ARG A 347 -9.82 34.87 4.04
N PRO A 348 -8.65 35.45 3.75
CA PRO A 348 -7.42 35.10 4.45
C PRO A 348 -7.47 35.37 5.96
N ASP A 349 -8.25 36.38 6.37
CA ASP A 349 -8.40 36.74 7.78
C ASP A 349 -9.12 35.67 8.59
N GLU A 350 -10.07 34.94 7.98
CA GLU A 350 -10.76 33.83 8.64
C GLU A 350 -9.81 32.66 8.91
N LEU A 351 -8.85 32.37 8.03
CA LEU A 351 -7.83 31.36 8.24
C LEU A 351 -6.81 31.73 9.32
N GLN A 352 -6.50 33.01 9.48
CA GLN A 352 -5.64 33.50 10.57
C GLN A 352 -6.36 33.51 11.93
N GLN A 353 -7.68 33.70 11.92
CA GLN A 353 -8.50 33.70 13.14
C GLN A 353 -8.93 32.30 13.56
N THR A 354 -8.50 31.27 12.84
CA THR A 354 -8.92 29.85 13.06
C THR A 354 -8.53 29.34 14.46
N GLU A 355 -7.59 29.97 15.16
CA GLU A 355 -7.38 29.72 16.58
C GLU A 355 -8.61 30.05 17.47
N ARG A 356 -9.55 30.89 16.98
CA ARG A 356 -10.73 31.32 17.75
C ARG A 356 -12.08 30.81 17.22
N VAL A 357 -12.19 30.39 15.96
CA VAL A 357 -13.46 30.13 15.27
C VAL A 357 -13.47 28.79 14.49
N ALA A 358 -12.50 27.93 14.67
CA ALA A 358 -12.51 26.62 14.02
C ALA A 358 -13.66 25.78 14.54
N GLU A 359 -14.52 25.32 13.65
CA GLU A 359 -15.61 24.38 13.97
C GLU A 359 -15.03 23.00 14.37
N THR A 360 -13.80 22.68 13.94
CA THR A 360 -13.11 21.44 14.30
C THR A 360 -11.64 21.70 14.66
N GLN A 361 -11.07 20.81 15.45
CA GLN A 361 -9.65 20.83 15.82
C GLN A 361 -8.72 20.69 14.59
N GLU A 362 -9.20 20.04 13.53
CA GLU A 362 -8.52 19.82 12.25
C GLU A 362 -8.33 21.11 11.44
N GLU A 363 -9.29 22.05 11.50
CA GLU A 363 -9.19 23.34 10.82
C GLU A 363 -8.16 24.29 11.51
N ARG A 364 -7.84 24.06 12.78
CA ARG A 364 -7.00 24.95 13.59
C ARG A 364 -5.50 24.92 13.21
N GLN A 365 -5.06 23.89 12.51
CA GLN A 365 -3.63 23.64 12.23
C GLN A 365 -3.27 23.75 10.74
N LEU A 366 -4.09 24.39 9.91
CA LEU A 366 -3.90 24.37 8.46
C LEU A 366 -2.77 25.26 7.92
N GLN A 367 -2.30 26.24 8.70
CA GLN A 367 -1.19 27.09 8.27
C GLN A 367 0.09 26.66 8.97
N GLY A 368 1.12 26.31 8.20
CA GLY A 368 2.41 25.89 8.73
C GLY A 368 3.16 24.93 7.84
N LEU A 369 4.18 24.31 8.38
CA LEU A 369 4.96 23.25 7.74
C LEU A 369 4.34 21.88 8.03
N TYR A 370 4.36 20.99 7.03
CA TYR A 370 3.87 19.63 7.14
C TYR A 370 4.91 18.62 6.68
N LEU A 371 4.99 17.52 7.42
CA LEU A 371 5.77 16.32 7.11
C LEU A 371 4.81 15.16 6.82
N LEU A 372 5.13 14.37 5.82
CA LEU A 372 4.41 13.11 5.49
C LEU A 372 5.26 11.87 5.80
N GLU A 373 6.48 12.08 6.29
CA GLU A 373 7.46 11.06 6.66
C GLU A 373 8.02 11.39 8.03
N PRO A 374 8.62 10.42 8.74
CA PRO A 374 9.28 10.67 10.02
C PRO A 374 10.36 11.73 9.86
N TYR A 375 10.41 12.67 10.79
CA TYR A 375 11.47 13.71 10.80
C TYR A 375 12.84 13.07 11.08
N ASP A 376 13.80 13.37 10.23
CA ASP A 376 15.20 12.98 10.41
C ASP A 376 16.11 14.22 10.38
N PRO A 377 16.76 14.58 11.49
CA PRO A 377 17.64 15.75 11.57
C PRO A 377 18.89 15.64 10.69
N ASN A 378 19.23 14.45 10.20
CA ASN A 378 20.39 14.22 9.34
C ASN A 378 20.08 14.43 7.85
N LYS A 379 18.79 14.56 7.48
CA LYS A 379 18.38 14.77 6.09
C LYS A 379 18.25 16.26 5.76
N ILE A 380 18.55 16.59 4.51
CA ILE A 380 18.40 17.96 3.99
C ILE A 380 16.91 18.22 3.71
N PRO A 381 16.29 19.23 4.34
CA PRO A 381 14.88 19.54 4.09
C PRO A 381 14.70 20.23 2.73
N ILE A 382 13.73 19.73 1.97
CA ILE A 382 13.24 20.36 0.73
C ILE A 382 11.85 20.94 1.03
N VAL A 383 11.76 22.28 1.08
CA VAL A 383 10.51 22.96 1.37
C VAL A 383 9.73 23.22 0.08
N MET A 384 8.54 22.63 -0.01
CA MET A 384 7.60 22.79 -1.11
C MET A 384 6.58 23.89 -0.80
N THR A 385 6.68 25.01 -1.52
CA THR A 385 5.81 26.18 -1.35
C THR A 385 4.86 26.28 -2.53
N HIS A 386 3.55 26.31 -2.27
CA HIS A 386 2.54 26.37 -3.36
C HIS A 386 2.27 27.79 -3.85
N GLY A 387 1.60 27.92 -5.00
CA GLY A 387 1.25 29.20 -5.64
C GLY A 387 -0.10 29.78 -5.21
N LEU A 388 -0.47 30.92 -5.83
CA LEU A 388 -1.72 31.62 -5.59
C LEU A 388 -2.94 30.73 -5.89
N GLY A 389 -3.91 30.68 -4.97
CA GLY A 389 -5.13 29.88 -5.10
C GLY A 389 -4.89 28.36 -5.09
N SER A 390 -3.72 27.92 -4.66
CA SER A 390 -3.29 26.53 -4.64
C SER A 390 -3.09 26.01 -3.21
N SER A 391 -2.64 24.79 -3.09
CA SER A 391 -2.30 24.11 -1.83
C SER A 391 -1.10 23.18 -2.03
N PRO A 392 -0.52 22.60 -0.97
CA PRO A 392 0.56 21.61 -1.07
C PRO A 392 0.27 20.43 -1.99
N VAL A 393 -1.00 20.13 -2.24
CA VAL A 393 -1.42 19.04 -3.14
C VAL A 393 -0.82 19.17 -4.55
N THR A 394 -0.51 20.39 -5.01
CA THR A 394 0.12 20.63 -6.30
C THR A 394 1.50 19.95 -6.45
N TRP A 395 2.15 19.61 -5.35
CA TRP A 395 3.48 19.00 -5.33
C TRP A 395 3.47 17.47 -5.20
N MET A 396 2.31 16.87 -5.00
CA MET A 396 2.22 15.45 -4.64
C MET A 396 2.71 14.50 -5.74
N GLU A 397 2.52 14.84 -7.01
CA GLU A 397 3.08 14.08 -8.15
C GLU A 397 4.62 14.13 -8.13
N MET A 398 5.20 15.31 -7.96
CA MET A 398 6.65 15.48 -7.89
C MET A 398 7.23 14.80 -6.63
N TYR A 399 6.56 14.93 -5.50
CA TYR A 399 6.92 14.23 -4.27
C TYR A 399 6.96 12.71 -4.48
N ASN A 400 5.89 12.15 -5.08
CA ASN A 400 5.82 10.72 -5.37
C ASN A 400 6.97 10.26 -6.29
N ALA A 401 7.24 11.03 -7.35
CA ALA A 401 8.31 10.73 -8.29
C ALA A 401 9.70 10.82 -7.64
N LEU A 402 9.99 11.87 -6.89
CA LEU A 402 11.30 12.07 -6.29
C LEU A 402 11.63 11.03 -5.22
N ARG A 403 10.67 10.67 -4.38
CA ARG A 403 10.90 9.64 -3.36
C ARG A 403 11.04 8.21 -3.94
N SER A 404 10.61 7.98 -5.18
CA SER A 404 10.83 6.70 -5.86
C SER A 404 12.27 6.55 -6.40
N ILE A 405 13.06 7.63 -6.42
CA ILE A 405 14.44 7.60 -6.88
C ILE A 405 15.32 6.98 -5.80
N LYS A 406 15.99 5.87 -6.16
CA LYS A 406 16.89 5.15 -5.25
C LYS A 406 17.96 6.10 -4.67
N GLY A 407 18.12 6.08 -3.36
CA GLY A 407 19.09 6.90 -2.64
C GLY A 407 18.65 8.36 -2.38
N PHE A 408 17.54 8.83 -2.96
CA PHE A 408 17.03 10.17 -2.67
C PHE A 408 16.57 10.27 -1.21
N GLN A 409 15.87 9.26 -0.73
CA GLN A 409 15.32 9.17 0.62
C GLN A 409 16.39 9.20 1.73
N SER A 410 17.61 8.74 1.44
CA SER A 410 18.68 8.72 2.44
C SER A 410 19.28 10.11 2.72
N GLY A 411 19.16 11.06 1.78
CA GLY A 411 19.76 12.39 1.88
C GLY A 411 18.79 13.54 2.09
N TYR A 412 17.53 13.35 1.72
CA TYR A 412 16.54 14.42 1.67
C TYR A 412 15.24 14.05 2.37
N GLN A 413 14.52 15.05 2.89
CA GLN A 413 13.15 14.92 3.39
C GLN A 413 12.30 16.10 2.89
N PHE A 414 11.02 15.85 2.65
CA PHE A 414 10.11 16.85 2.15
C PHE A 414 9.33 17.52 3.26
N MET A 415 9.22 18.85 3.20
CA MET A 415 8.36 19.67 4.03
C MET A 415 7.42 20.48 3.14
N PHE A 416 6.14 20.49 3.45
CA PHE A 416 5.13 21.20 2.67
C PHE A 416 4.66 22.42 3.45
N PHE A 417 4.86 23.61 2.89
CA PHE A 417 4.39 24.82 3.53
C PHE A 417 3.03 25.22 2.98
N PHE A 418 2.03 25.21 3.86
CA PHE A 418 0.67 25.69 3.56
C PHE A 418 0.47 27.08 4.15
N TYR A 419 -0.04 28.02 3.35
CA TYR A 419 -0.33 29.40 3.76
C TYR A 419 -1.53 29.96 2.99
N PRO A 420 -2.29 30.95 3.59
CA PRO A 420 -3.36 31.65 2.91
C PRO A 420 -2.81 32.54 1.81
N THR A 421 -3.16 32.29 0.56
CA THR A 421 -2.60 33.01 -0.59
C THR A 421 -3.22 34.38 -0.84
N GLY A 422 -4.35 34.73 -0.18
CA GLY A 422 -4.98 36.03 -0.23
C GLY A 422 -4.32 37.09 0.68
N GLN A 423 -3.42 36.68 1.58
CA GLN A 423 -2.67 37.57 2.44
C GLN A 423 -1.41 38.10 1.74
N PRO A 424 -0.86 39.24 2.19
CA PRO A 424 0.42 39.73 1.69
C PRO A 424 1.57 38.73 1.90
N PHE A 425 2.45 38.56 0.90
CA PHE A 425 3.51 37.55 0.93
C PHE A 425 4.49 37.70 2.12
N TRP A 426 4.71 38.93 2.59
CA TRP A 426 5.57 39.16 3.78
C TRP A 426 4.94 38.61 5.06
N ALA A 427 3.61 38.59 5.18
CA ALA A 427 2.94 37.97 6.30
C ALA A 427 3.15 36.45 6.28
N SER A 428 2.99 35.80 5.11
CA SER A 428 3.30 34.36 4.91
C SER A 428 4.77 34.08 5.19
N ALA A 429 5.69 34.95 4.75
CA ALA A 429 7.12 34.81 5.02
C ALA A 429 7.45 34.94 6.52
N ALA A 430 6.71 35.78 7.25
CA ALA A 430 6.88 35.90 8.70
C ALA A 430 6.42 34.64 9.44
N VAL A 431 5.35 34.01 8.98
CA VAL A 431 4.92 32.68 9.50
C VAL A 431 5.98 31.62 9.22
N PHE A 432 6.43 31.52 7.97
CA PHE A 432 7.46 30.55 7.57
C PHE A 432 8.76 30.67 8.39
N ARG A 433 9.16 31.86 8.80
CA ARG A 433 10.37 32.05 9.64
C ARG A 433 10.17 31.59 11.08
N ARG A 434 8.94 31.49 11.56
CA ARG A 434 8.63 31.04 12.94
C ARG A 434 8.53 29.52 13.06
N GLU A 435 8.24 28.84 11.95
CA GLU A 435 8.25 27.38 11.85
C GLU A 435 9.69 26.83 11.81
#